data_0abc119e064f98406cb2474af7674e72
#
_entry.id   0abc119e064f98406cb2474af7674e72
#
_cell.length_a   1.000
_cell.length_b   1.000
_cell.length_c   1.000
_cell.angle_alpha   90.00
_cell.angle_beta   90.00
_cell.angle_gamma   90.00
#
_symmetry.space_group_name_H-M   'P 1'
#
loop_
_entity.id
_entity.type
_entity.pdbx_description
1 polymer ?
#
loop_
_entity_poly.entity_id
_entity_poly.type
_entity_poly.pdbx_seq_one_letter_code
_entity_poly.pdbx_strand_id
1 'polypeptide(L)'
;SLILLQVFMLVNKVNRTNSDLEKFFSSVQDHDTSFSFAENSGNNSFRKLHARMNQVNRIIQDARMESERAGHFLQSVIDHIDTGLLSVDKTGRTGIYNRAAGKYVNIQKSGLVSSPGNGDDEISGILGTIRPGQEILYRKKSDDLRQSILVKASELKYETSEIMLVSLQDITNELNRKELDTWQKLVRVLTHEIMNSISPITSLASVISGYYRSRDGMKVISPDAVDHQIVSKTLSGLETIEETGKGLLDFVDKFRS
;
A
#
# COMPACT_ATOMS: atom_id res chain seq x y z
N SER A 1 71.51 -36.93 -24.47
CA SER A 1 70.94 -37.19 -23.13
C SER A 1 70.42 -35.94 -22.42
N LEU A 2 71.22 -34.86 -22.33
CA LEU A 2 70.85 -33.61 -21.62
C LEU A 2 69.69 -32.87 -22.25
N ILE A 3 69.61 -32.84 -23.58
CA ILE A 3 68.55 -32.19 -24.34
C ILE A 3 67.23 -32.89 -24.15
N LEU A 4 67.19 -34.22 -24.11
CA LEU A 4 65.97 -35.03 -23.85
C LEU A 4 65.40 -34.74 -22.44
N LEU A 5 66.27 -34.56 -21.46
CA LEU A 5 65.86 -34.21 -20.09
C LEU A 5 65.26 -32.82 -20.03
N GLN A 6 65.85 -31.85 -20.74
CA GLN A 6 65.35 -30.46 -20.81
C GLN A 6 63.99 -30.40 -21.49
N VAL A 7 63.83 -31.11 -22.63
CA VAL A 7 62.55 -31.21 -23.34
C VAL A 7 61.47 -31.87 -22.46
N PHE A 8 61.82 -32.93 -21.77
CA PHE A 8 60.88 -33.59 -20.82
C PHE A 8 60.45 -32.66 -19.67
N MET A 9 61.41 -31.92 -19.08
CA MET A 9 61.07 -30.92 -18.05
C MET A 9 60.19 -29.79 -18.59
N LEU A 10 60.44 -29.36 -19.83
CA LEU A 10 59.62 -28.30 -20.45
C LEU A 10 58.19 -28.79 -20.72
N VAL A 11 58.03 -29.98 -21.28
CA VAL A 11 56.73 -30.60 -21.56
C VAL A 11 55.92 -30.77 -20.25
N ASN A 12 56.53 -31.34 -19.21
CA ASN A 12 55.88 -31.50 -17.89
C ASN A 12 55.44 -30.16 -17.31
N LYS A 13 56.24 -29.10 -17.51
CA LYS A 13 55.92 -27.77 -17.00
C LYS A 13 54.72 -27.15 -17.74
N VAL A 14 54.67 -27.30 -19.08
CA VAL A 14 53.55 -26.86 -19.92
C VAL A 14 52.27 -27.63 -19.55
N ASN A 15 52.37 -28.97 -19.43
CA ASN A 15 51.20 -29.79 -19.06
C ASN A 15 50.65 -29.43 -17.67
N ARG A 16 51.50 -29.13 -16.71
CA ARG A 16 51.05 -28.68 -15.36
C ARG A 16 50.31 -27.34 -15.45
N THR A 17 50.83 -26.40 -16.27
CA THR A 17 50.15 -25.11 -16.45
C THR A 17 48.77 -25.26 -17.11
N ASN A 18 48.70 -26.11 -18.14
CA ASN A 18 47.42 -26.40 -18.80
C ASN A 18 46.42 -27.02 -17.83
N SER A 19 46.87 -27.96 -16.98
CA SER A 19 46.01 -28.55 -15.93
C SER A 19 45.54 -27.51 -14.89
N ASP A 20 46.41 -26.57 -14.49
CA ASP A 20 46.04 -25.50 -13.57
C ASP A 20 45.03 -24.53 -14.22
N LEU A 21 45.17 -24.21 -15.50
CA LEU A 21 44.21 -23.42 -16.26
C LEU A 21 42.85 -24.15 -16.41
N GLU A 22 42.90 -25.45 -16.75
CA GLU A 22 41.69 -26.28 -16.86
C GLU A 22 40.92 -26.30 -15.53
N LYS A 23 41.60 -26.52 -14.41
CA LYS A 23 40.98 -26.49 -13.06
C LYS A 23 40.37 -25.12 -12.75
N PHE A 24 41.07 -24.03 -13.14
CA PHE A 24 40.54 -22.69 -12.95
C PHE A 24 39.22 -22.48 -13.73
N PHE A 25 39.23 -22.79 -15.02
CA PHE A 25 38.03 -22.62 -15.86
C PHE A 25 36.90 -23.54 -15.42
N SER A 26 37.19 -24.79 -15.04
CA SER A 26 36.18 -25.69 -14.49
C SER A 26 35.59 -25.15 -13.14
N SER A 27 36.42 -24.65 -12.25
CA SER A 27 35.94 -24.07 -10.99
C SER A 27 35.04 -22.85 -11.22
N VAL A 28 35.39 -22.00 -12.19
CA VAL A 28 34.54 -20.85 -12.58
C VAL A 28 33.23 -21.32 -13.19
N GLN A 29 33.28 -22.34 -14.07
CA GLN A 29 32.09 -22.89 -14.72
C GLN A 29 31.16 -23.60 -13.71
N ASP A 30 31.73 -24.38 -12.80
CA ASP A 30 31.00 -25.11 -11.76
C ASP A 30 30.56 -24.21 -10.61
N HIS A 31 30.88 -22.92 -10.74
CA HIS A 31 30.52 -21.93 -9.73
C HIS A 31 31.25 -22.14 -8.38
N ASP A 32 32.29 -22.92 -8.34
CA ASP A 32 33.12 -23.14 -7.16
C ASP A 32 34.26 -22.10 -7.08
N THR A 33 34.00 -21.05 -6.35
CA THR A 33 34.94 -19.94 -6.12
C THR A 33 35.82 -20.16 -4.90
N SER A 34 35.73 -21.30 -4.22
CA SER A 34 36.53 -21.62 -3.03
C SER A 34 37.97 -22.01 -3.40
N PHE A 35 38.22 -22.34 -4.68
CA PHE A 35 39.51 -22.76 -5.17
C PHE A 35 40.50 -21.59 -5.26
N SER A 36 41.71 -21.76 -4.71
CA SER A 36 42.81 -20.81 -4.80
C SER A 36 44.11 -21.50 -5.19
N PHE A 37 44.88 -20.86 -6.05
CA PHE A 37 46.22 -21.33 -6.44
C PHE A 37 47.28 -20.91 -5.43
N ALA A 38 48.22 -21.81 -5.13
CA ALA A 38 49.34 -21.48 -4.27
C ALA A 38 50.27 -20.43 -4.92
N GLU A 39 50.42 -19.28 -4.31
CA GLU A 39 51.23 -18.17 -4.82
C GLU A 39 52.73 -18.45 -4.80
N ASN A 40 53.18 -19.44 -4.03
CA ASN A 40 54.61 -19.75 -3.84
C ASN A 40 55.11 -20.90 -4.72
N SER A 41 54.33 -21.37 -5.71
CA SER A 41 54.73 -22.49 -6.56
C SER A 41 55.31 -22.04 -7.90
N GLY A 42 56.51 -22.34 -8.19
CA GLY A 42 57.13 -22.21 -9.52
C GLY A 42 57.96 -20.96 -9.78
N ASN A 43 58.33 -20.71 -11.05
CA ASN A 43 59.11 -19.57 -11.53
C ASN A 43 58.26 -18.27 -11.44
N ASN A 44 58.92 -17.12 -11.51
CA ASN A 44 58.32 -15.78 -11.37
C ASN A 44 57.11 -15.55 -12.31
N SER A 45 57.09 -16.13 -13.48
CA SER A 45 55.99 -16.03 -14.46
C SER A 45 54.74 -16.81 -13.98
N PHE A 46 54.90 -17.99 -13.36
CA PHE A 46 53.78 -18.79 -12.85
C PHE A 46 53.17 -18.16 -11.57
N ARG A 47 54.03 -17.61 -10.72
CA ARG A 47 53.52 -16.84 -9.59
C ARG A 47 52.63 -15.67 -9.99
N LYS A 48 53.06 -14.94 -11.06
CA LYS A 48 52.25 -13.86 -11.62
C LYS A 48 50.94 -14.36 -12.19
N LEU A 49 50.96 -15.50 -12.89
CA LEU A 49 49.75 -16.10 -13.46
C LEU A 49 48.78 -16.50 -12.34
N HIS A 50 49.22 -17.27 -11.35
CA HIS A 50 48.42 -17.72 -10.23
C HIS A 50 47.85 -16.52 -9.43
N ALA A 51 48.63 -15.47 -9.17
CA ALA A 51 48.18 -14.26 -8.52
C ALA A 51 47.05 -13.56 -9.32
N ARG A 52 47.19 -13.52 -10.68
CA ARG A 52 46.12 -12.96 -11.52
C ARG A 52 44.84 -13.80 -11.53
N MET A 53 45.00 -15.14 -11.58
CA MET A 53 43.85 -16.07 -11.50
C MET A 53 43.12 -15.92 -10.12
N ASN A 54 43.87 -15.86 -9.04
CA ASN A 54 43.30 -15.60 -7.71
C ASN A 54 42.61 -14.21 -7.64
N GLN A 55 43.19 -13.20 -8.29
CA GLN A 55 42.58 -11.87 -8.39
C GLN A 55 41.25 -11.92 -9.13
N VAL A 56 41.18 -12.60 -10.27
CA VAL A 56 39.93 -12.77 -11.04
C VAL A 56 38.92 -13.53 -10.22
N ASN A 57 39.32 -14.61 -9.53
CA ASN A 57 38.42 -15.36 -8.66
C ASN A 57 37.81 -14.52 -7.54
N ARG A 58 38.62 -13.64 -6.89
CA ARG A 58 38.12 -12.68 -5.89
C ARG A 58 37.10 -11.71 -6.50
N ILE A 59 37.36 -11.16 -7.69
CA ILE A 59 36.42 -10.25 -8.36
C ILE A 59 35.08 -10.95 -8.63
N ILE A 60 35.12 -12.22 -9.07
CA ILE A 60 33.89 -13.00 -9.29
C ILE A 60 33.16 -13.26 -7.98
N GLN A 61 33.88 -13.60 -6.89
CA GLN A 61 33.29 -13.78 -5.56
C GLN A 61 32.64 -12.50 -5.04
N ASP A 62 33.35 -11.37 -5.13
CA ASP A 62 32.85 -10.08 -4.66
C ASP A 62 31.58 -9.67 -5.43
N ALA A 63 31.59 -9.80 -6.75
CA ALA A 63 30.45 -9.51 -7.59
C ALA A 63 29.22 -10.40 -7.27
N ARG A 64 29.45 -11.67 -6.96
CA ARG A 64 28.39 -12.60 -6.53
C ARG A 64 27.82 -12.23 -5.17
N MET A 65 28.70 -12.01 -4.18
CA MET A 65 28.26 -11.60 -2.85
C MET A 65 27.48 -10.30 -2.89
N GLU A 66 27.88 -9.35 -3.73
CA GLU A 66 27.15 -8.10 -3.93
C GLU A 66 25.77 -8.35 -4.55
N SER A 67 25.69 -9.19 -5.58
CA SER A 67 24.42 -9.58 -6.21
C SER A 67 23.49 -10.31 -5.22
N GLU A 68 24.02 -11.25 -4.44
CA GLU A 68 23.25 -11.97 -3.41
C GLU A 68 22.75 -11.01 -2.30
N ARG A 69 23.62 -10.11 -1.83
CA ARG A 69 23.24 -9.08 -0.84
C ARG A 69 22.16 -8.16 -1.38
N ALA A 70 22.28 -7.72 -2.64
CA ALA A 70 21.26 -6.90 -3.28
C ALA A 70 19.92 -7.65 -3.39
N GLY A 71 19.94 -8.94 -3.77
CA GLY A 71 18.77 -9.80 -3.82
C GLY A 71 18.09 -9.96 -2.44
N HIS A 72 18.88 -10.27 -1.41
CA HIS A 72 18.38 -10.38 -0.03
C HIS A 72 17.83 -9.05 0.50
N PHE A 73 18.50 -7.95 0.20
CA PHE A 73 18.02 -6.61 0.58
C PHE A 73 16.66 -6.30 -0.07
N LEU A 74 16.52 -6.51 -1.38
CA LEU A 74 15.27 -6.30 -2.09
C LEU A 74 14.15 -7.20 -1.54
N GLN A 75 14.44 -8.47 -1.29
CA GLN A 75 13.47 -9.39 -0.69
C GLN A 75 13.04 -8.91 0.70
N SER A 76 13.98 -8.48 1.52
CA SER A 76 13.69 -7.92 2.84
C SER A 76 12.81 -6.67 2.76
N VAL A 77 13.09 -5.75 1.83
CA VAL A 77 12.27 -4.55 1.61
C VAL A 77 10.84 -4.94 1.22
N ILE A 78 10.69 -5.85 0.26
CA ILE A 78 9.38 -6.32 -0.23
C ILE A 78 8.59 -6.99 0.90
N ASP A 79 9.24 -7.77 1.76
CA ASP A 79 8.60 -8.45 2.89
C ASP A 79 8.18 -7.52 4.03
N HIS A 80 8.78 -6.32 4.13
CA HIS A 80 8.39 -5.30 5.10
C HIS A 80 7.28 -4.37 4.61
N ILE A 81 6.86 -4.47 3.35
CA ILE A 81 5.72 -3.72 2.82
C ILE A 81 4.43 -4.39 3.28
N ASP A 82 3.52 -3.62 3.89
CA ASP A 82 2.21 -4.11 4.35
C ASP A 82 1.24 -4.40 3.20
N THR A 83 1.51 -3.90 2.00
CA THR A 83 0.76 -4.24 0.78
C THR A 83 1.17 -5.62 0.29
N GLY A 84 0.20 -6.51 0.09
CA GLY A 84 0.43 -7.80 -0.55
C GLY A 84 0.85 -7.59 -2.00
N LEU A 85 2.00 -8.13 -2.39
CA LEU A 85 2.51 -8.10 -3.75
C LEU A 85 2.63 -9.52 -4.26
N LEU A 86 2.12 -9.76 -5.45
CA LEU A 86 2.30 -11.04 -6.14
C LEU A 86 2.42 -10.83 -7.65
N SER A 87 3.26 -11.63 -8.30
CA SER A 87 3.35 -11.68 -9.74
C SER A 87 2.67 -12.94 -10.29
N VAL A 88 1.93 -12.78 -11.39
CA VAL A 88 1.23 -13.89 -12.04
C VAL A 88 1.64 -13.89 -13.52
N ASP A 89 2.06 -15.04 -14.04
CA ASP A 89 2.36 -15.22 -15.44
C ASP A 89 1.09 -15.48 -16.26
N LYS A 90 1.23 -15.56 -17.59
CA LYS A 90 0.11 -15.84 -18.50
C LYS A 90 -0.54 -17.21 -18.28
N THR A 91 0.13 -18.11 -17.57
CA THR A 91 -0.39 -19.46 -17.24
C THR A 91 -1.09 -19.52 -15.88
N GLY A 92 -1.15 -18.38 -15.16
CA GLY A 92 -1.73 -18.31 -13.81
C GLY A 92 -0.77 -18.76 -12.70
N ARG A 93 0.52 -18.96 -13.01
CA ARG A 93 1.52 -19.30 -12.01
C ARG A 93 2.02 -18.05 -11.30
N THR A 94 2.14 -18.16 -9.98
CA THR A 94 2.70 -17.12 -9.13
C THR A 94 4.23 -17.25 -9.16
N GLY A 95 4.90 -16.17 -9.53
CA GLY A 95 6.36 -16.09 -9.49
C GLY A 95 6.85 -15.53 -8.15
N ILE A 96 6.77 -14.21 -8.00
CA ILE A 96 7.22 -13.49 -6.80
C ILE A 96 6.00 -13.15 -5.95
N TYR A 97 6.09 -13.34 -4.64
CA TYR A 97 5.10 -12.86 -3.68
C TYR A 97 5.80 -12.52 -2.36
N ASN A 98 5.23 -11.56 -1.63
CA ASN A 98 5.71 -11.17 -0.32
C ASN A 98 4.85 -11.78 0.81
N ARG A 99 5.35 -11.63 2.05
CA ARG A 99 4.67 -12.12 3.25
C ARG A 99 3.25 -11.55 3.40
N ALA A 100 3.04 -10.28 3.01
CA ALA A 100 1.73 -9.64 3.12
C ALA A 100 0.70 -10.25 2.15
N ALA A 101 1.09 -10.65 0.93
CA ALA A 101 0.21 -11.33 -0.01
C ALA A 101 -0.32 -12.66 0.56
N GLY A 102 0.50 -13.39 1.32
CA GLY A 102 0.09 -14.63 1.97
C GLY A 102 -1.03 -14.48 3.01
N LYS A 103 -1.34 -13.25 3.47
CA LYS A 103 -2.50 -12.98 4.34
C LYS A 103 -3.83 -12.98 3.59
N TYR A 104 -3.79 -12.71 2.29
CA TYR A 104 -4.98 -12.52 1.45
C TYR A 104 -5.21 -13.69 0.50
N VAL A 105 -4.16 -14.37 0.09
CA VAL A 105 -4.21 -15.43 -0.92
C VAL A 105 -3.54 -16.69 -0.40
N ASN A 106 -4.25 -17.81 -0.48
CA ASN A 106 -3.65 -19.11 -0.19
C ASN A 106 -2.88 -19.61 -1.41
N ILE A 107 -1.56 -19.36 -1.42
CA ILE A 107 -0.68 -19.79 -2.51
C ILE A 107 -0.29 -21.24 -2.25
N GLN A 108 -0.79 -22.15 -3.09
CA GLN A 108 -0.41 -23.56 -3.01
C GLN A 108 1.08 -23.75 -3.32
N LYS A 109 1.70 -24.80 -2.77
CA LYS A 109 3.10 -25.18 -3.04
C LYS A 109 3.42 -25.37 -4.54
N SER A 110 2.40 -25.53 -5.38
CA SER A 110 2.52 -25.62 -6.85
C SER A 110 2.73 -24.28 -7.54
N GLY A 111 2.68 -23.14 -6.80
CA GLY A 111 2.76 -21.80 -7.37
C GLY A 111 1.55 -21.41 -8.23
N LEU A 112 0.48 -22.21 -8.24
CA LEU A 112 -0.78 -21.87 -8.90
C LEU A 112 -1.66 -21.09 -7.91
N VAL A 113 -2.17 -19.94 -8.35
CA VAL A 113 -3.31 -19.32 -7.69
C VAL A 113 -4.46 -20.28 -7.81
N SER A 114 -5.00 -20.78 -6.68
CA SER A 114 -6.09 -21.74 -6.69
C SER A 114 -7.21 -21.26 -7.58
N SER A 115 -7.59 -22.07 -8.59
CA SER A 115 -8.77 -21.78 -9.39
C SER A 115 -10.01 -21.69 -8.50
N PRO A 116 -10.98 -20.82 -8.79
CA PRO A 116 -12.21 -20.69 -8.01
C PRO A 116 -13.03 -21.99 -8.10
N GLY A 117 -12.85 -22.87 -7.14
CA GLY A 117 -13.53 -24.18 -7.16
C GLY A 117 -13.62 -24.88 -5.81
N ASN A 118 -12.78 -24.58 -4.86
CA ASN A 118 -12.80 -25.23 -3.55
C ASN A 118 -12.79 -24.18 -2.43
N GLY A 119 -13.93 -23.53 -2.19
CA GLY A 119 -14.29 -22.86 -0.94
C GLY A 119 -13.46 -21.60 -0.57
N ASP A 120 -14.15 -20.52 -0.33
CA ASP A 120 -13.74 -19.30 0.40
C ASP A 120 -12.74 -18.31 -0.20
N ASP A 121 -12.19 -18.50 -1.40
CA ASP A 121 -11.23 -17.53 -1.95
C ASP A 121 -11.83 -16.67 -3.07
N GLU A 122 -12.76 -15.77 -2.73
CA GLU A 122 -13.27 -14.74 -3.65
C GLU A 122 -12.12 -13.91 -4.28
N ILE A 123 -11.02 -13.70 -3.54
CA ILE A 123 -9.82 -13.02 -4.05
C ILE A 123 -9.15 -13.82 -5.17
N SER A 124 -9.07 -15.15 -5.05
CA SER A 124 -8.53 -16.00 -6.11
C SER A 124 -9.36 -15.91 -7.40
N GLY A 125 -10.67 -15.77 -7.27
CA GLY A 125 -11.57 -15.50 -8.42
C GLY A 125 -11.27 -14.15 -9.07
N ILE A 126 -11.03 -13.10 -8.28
CA ILE A 126 -10.65 -11.77 -8.78
C ILE A 126 -9.30 -11.85 -9.51
N LEU A 127 -8.31 -12.54 -8.93
CA LEU A 127 -6.99 -12.72 -9.55
C LEU A 127 -7.03 -13.44 -10.89
N GLY A 128 -7.98 -14.35 -11.08
CA GLY A 128 -8.18 -15.04 -12.37
C GLY A 128 -8.87 -14.18 -13.44
N THR A 129 -9.54 -13.09 -13.08
CA THR A 129 -10.33 -12.25 -13.98
C THR A 129 -9.77 -10.85 -14.18
N ILE A 130 -9.00 -10.34 -13.23
CA ILE A 130 -8.43 -8.99 -13.28
C ILE A 130 -7.42 -8.87 -14.44
N ARG A 131 -7.43 -7.73 -15.11
CA ARG A 131 -6.50 -7.43 -16.21
C ARG A 131 -5.57 -6.26 -15.84
N PRO A 132 -4.38 -6.19 -16.45
CA PRO A 132 -3.49 -5.06 -16.24
C PRO A 132 -4.20 -3.72 -16.46
N GLY A 133 -3.96 -2.77 -15.55
CA GLY A 133 -4.60 -1.44 -15.54
C GLY A 133 -5.94 -1.39 -14.81
N GLN A 134 -6.46 -2.51 -14.31
CA GLN A 134 -7.72 -2.53 -13.54
C GLN A 134 -7.46 -2.40 -12.04
N GLU A 135 -8.43 -1.79 -11.36
CA GLU A 135 -8.52 -1.69 -9.91
C GLU A 135 -9.89 -2.21 -9.46
N ILE A 136 -9.91 -3.11 -8.49
CA ILE A 136 -11.13 -3.72 -7.95
C ILE A 136 -11.14 -3.53 -6.44
N LEU A 137 -12.22 -2.96 -5.90
CA LEU A 137 -12.44 -2.90 -4.47
C LEU A 137 -13.20 -4.15 -4.01
N TYR A 138 -12.50 -5.03 -3.32
CA TYR A 138 -13.08 -6.22 -2.70
C TYR A 138 -13.45 -5.95 -1.25
N ARG A 139 -14.69 -6.25 -0.87
CA ARG A 139 -15.19 -6.12 0.50
C ARG A 139 -15.47 -7.50 1.08
N LYS A 140 -14.61 -7.94 1.98
CA LYS A 140 -14.81 -9.19 2.70
C LYS A 140 -15.88 -8.98 3.78
N LYS A 141 -16.99 -9.74 3.68
CA LYS A 141 -18.00 -9.84 4.73
C LYS A 141 -17.57 -10.95 5.68
N SER A 142 -17.00 -10.60 6.80
CA SER A 142 -16.86 -11.51 7.94
C SER A 142 -17.81 -11.04 9.03
N ASP A 143 -18.34 -11.94 9.85
CA ASP A 143 -19.39 -11.64 10.84
C ASP A 143 -19.03 -10.51 11.81
N ASP A 144 -17.74 -10.19 11.98
CA ASP A 144 -17.27 -9.21 12.98
C ASP A 144 -16.41 -8.06 12.39
N LEU A 145 -15.89 -8.17 11.16
CA LEU A 145 -14.98 -7.18 10.59
C LEU A 145 -15.21 -6.98 9.08
N ARG A 146 -15.66 -5.79 8.71
CA ARG A 146 -15.71 -5.37 7.31
C ARG A 146 -14.30 -5.00 6.86
N GLN A 147 -13.64 -5.86 6.11
CA GLN A 147 -12.34 -5.58 5.53
C GLN A 147 -12.49 -5.15 4.07
N SER A 148 -11.85 -4.05 3.70
CA SER A 148 -11.87 -3.50 2.33
C SER A 148 -10.49 -3.60 1.74
N ILE A 149 -10.33 -4.45 0.72
CA ILE A 149 -9.05 -4.72 0.05
C ILE A 149 -9.11 -4.13 -1.36
N LEU A 150 -8.19 -3.22 -1.65
CA LEU A 150 -7.98 -2.70 -2.99
C LEU A 150 -7.03 -3.65 -3.75
N VAL A 151 -7.54 -4.27 -4.80
CA VAL A 151 -6.78 -5.14 -5.70
C VAL A 151 -6.47 -4.34 -6.97
N LYS A 152 -5.19 -4.17 -7.27
CA LYS A 152 -4.72 -3.45 -8.45
C LYS A 152 -3.79 -4.33 -9.26
N ALA A 153 -4.03 -4.44 -10.56
CA ALA A 153 -3.17 -5.17 -11.49
C ALA A 153 -2.43 -4.21 -12.42
N SER A 154 -1.15 -4.44 -12.61
CA SER A 154 -0.30 -3.72 -13.54
C SER A 154 0.53 -4.68 -14.38
N GLU A 155 0.90 -4.26 -15.58
CA GLU A 155 1.80 -5.03 -16.45
C GLU A 155 3.25 -4.71 -16.10
N LEU A 156 4.04 -5.75 -15.92
CA LEU A 156 5.48 -5.68 -15.74
C LEU A 156 6.17 -6.43 -16.89
N LYS A 157 6.99 -5.73 -17.66
CA LYS A 157 7.83 -6.35 -18.67
C LYS A 157 9.14 -6.79 -18.02
N TYR A 158 9.39 -8.09 -18.02
CA TYR A 158 10.64 -8.66 -17.52
C TYR A 158 11.28 -9.50 -18.62
N GLU A 159 12.43 -9.05 -19.13
CA GLU A 159 13.09 -9.63 -20.30
C GLU A 159 12.15 -9.74 -21.51
N THR A 160 11.83 -10.96 -21.94
CA THR A 160 10.90 -11.27 -23.05
C THR A 160 9.51 -11.68 -22.56
N SER A 161 9.29 -11.71 -21.25
CA SER A 161 8.04 -12.16 -20.62
C SER A 161 7.22 -10.99 -20.12
N GLU A 162 5.92 -11.02 -20.40
CA GLU A 162 4.93 -10.13 -19.81
C GLU A 162 4.40 -10.80 -18.55
N ILE A 163 4.57 -10.14 -17.42
CA ILE A 163 4.14 -10.61 -16.10
C ILE A 163 3.11 -9.63 -15.56
N MET A 164 2.02 -10.12 -15.01
CA MET A 164 1.07 -9.29 -14.28
C MET A 164 1.52 -9.16 -12.82
N LEU A 165 1.76 -7.93 -12.37
CA LEU A 165 2.00 -7.61 -10.96
C LEU A 165 0.68 -7.20 -10.32
N VAL A 166 0.29 -7.88 -9.26
CA VAL A 166 -0.92 -7.56 -8.49
C VAL A 166 -0.52 -7.06 -7.11
N SER A 167 -1.13 -5.96 -6.69
CA SER A 167 -1.05 -5.44 -5.33
C SER A 167 -2.39 -5.59 -4.61
N LEU A 168 -2.33 -6.00 -3.34
CA LEU A 168 -3.45 -6.22 -2.43
C LEU A 168 -3.26 -5.30 -1.22
N GLN A 169 -4.03 -4.23 -1.13
CA GLN A 169 -3.90 -3.25 -0.05
C GLN A 169 -5.16 -3.22 0.81
N ASP A 170 -5.01 -3.39 2.11
CA ASP A 170 -6.10 -3.14 3.06
C ASP A 170 -6.26 -1.62 3.23
N ILE A 171 -7.41 -1.11 2.80
CA ILE A 171 -7.76 0.32 2.87
C ILE A 171 -8.93 0.58 3.84
N THR A 172 -9.19 -0.37 4.73
CA THR A 172 -10.31 -0.28 5.70
C THR A 172 -10.17 0.96 6.58
N ASN A 173 -8.98 1.21 7.11
CA ASN A 173 -8.72 2.36 7.97
C ASN A 173 -8.82 3.69 7.22
N GLU A 174 -8.36 3.73 5.98
CA GLU A 174 -8.44 4.93 5.12
C GLU A 174 -9.89 5.27 4.79
N LEU A 175 -10.70 4.27 4.47
CA LEU A 175 -12.13 4.46 4.22
C LEU A 175 -12.85 4.94 5.49
N ASN A 176 -12.62 4.28 6.63
CA ASN A 176 -13.24 4.67 7.90
C ASN A 176 -12.86 6.11 8.29
N ARG A 177 -11.61 6.52 8.11
CA ARG A 177 -11.17 7.90 8.35
C ARG A 177 -11.89 8.88 7.44
N LYS A 178 -11.98 8.58 6.14
CA LYS A 178 -12.71 9.43 5.19
C LYS A 178 -14.18 9.55 5.54
N GLU A 179 -14.82 8.46 5.95
CA GLU A 179 -16.20 8.49 6.42
C GLU A 179 -16.35 9.38 7.65
N LEU A 180 -15.49 9.21 8.66
CA LEU A 180 -15.49 10.06 9.87
C LEU A 180 -15.27 11.54 9.54
N ASP A 181 -14.32 11.88 8.67
CA ASP A 181 -14.07 13.26 8.23
C ASP A 181 -15.30 13.85 7.54
N THR A 182 -15.97 13.04 6.72
CA THR A 182 -17.20 13.46 6.04
C THR A 182 -18.32 13.68 7.04
N TRP A 183 -18.51 12.78 8.01
CA TRP A 183 -19.47 12.94 9.08
C TRP A 183 -19.20 14.18 9.93
N GLN A 184 -17.95 14.47 10.29
CA GLN A 184 -17.60 15.67 11.05
C GLN A 184 -17.93 16.95 10.28
N LYS A 185 -17.67 16.98 8.95
CA LYS A 185 -18.03 18.10 8.09
C LYS A 185 -19.55 18.29 8.04
N LEU A 186 -20.31 17.21 7.88
CA LEU A 186 -21.77 17.24 7.88
C LEU A 186 -22.31 17.77 9.21
N VAL A 187 -21.84 17.24 10.35
CA VAL A 187 -22.25 17.71 11.68
C VAL A 187 -21.95 19.18 11.88
N ARG A 188 -20.79 19.66 11.42
CA ARG A 188 -20.42 21.09 11.51
C ARG A 188 -21.37 21.96 10.70
N VAL A 189 -21.69 21.58 9.46
CA VAL A 189 -22.66 22.33 8.62
C VAL A 189 -24.03 22.33 9.25
N LEU A 190 -24.52 21.17 9.70
CA LEU A 190 -25.81 21.04 10.38
C LEU A 190 -25.87 21.94 11.63
N THR A 191 -24.84 21.89 12.47
CA THR A 191 -24.78 22.71 13.71
C THR A 191 -24.81 24.19 13.37
N HIS A 192 -24.08 24.63 12.35
CA HIS A 192 -24.03 26.02 11.91
C HIS A 192 -25.41 26.50 11.43
N GLU A 193 -26.09 25.73 10.57
CA GLU A 193 -27.41 26.09 10.06
C GLU A 193 -28.48 26.08 11.14
N ILE A 194 -28.43 25.09 12.05
CA ILE A 194 -29.31 25.04 13.23
C ILE A 194 -29.11 26.29 14.11
N MET A 195 -27.87 26.64 14.43
CA MET A 195 -27.58 27.82 15.26
C MET A 195 -28.00 29.13 14.56
N ASN A 196 -27.78 29.24 13.25
CA ASN A 196 -28.21 30.40 12.45
C ASN A 196 -29.73 30.58 12.46
N SER A 197 -30.49 29.49 12.58
CA SER A 197 -31.95 29.51 12.63
C SER A 197 -32.48 29.71 14.05
N ILE A 198 -31.90 29.02 15.06
CA ILE A 198 -32.34 29.09 16.45
C ILE A 198 -32.03 30.44 17.08
N SER A 199 -30.86 31.05 16.79
CA SER A 199 -30.48 32.34 17.41
C SER A 199 -31.45 33.46 17.11
N PRO A 200 -31.91 33.71 15.89
CA PRO A 200 -32.95 34.70 15.61
C PRO A 200 -34.29 34.40 16.29
N ILE A 201 -34.71 33.12 16.27
CA ILE A 201 -35.96 32.67 16.93
C ILE A 201 -35.93 33.02 18.40
N THR A 202 -34.87 32.62 19.12
CA THR A 202 -34.73 32.86 20.56
C THR A 202 -34.62 34.37 20.88
N SER A 203 -33.89 35.12 20.05
CA SER A 203 -33.75 36.58 20.20
C SER A 203 -35.11 37.29 20.04
N LEU A 204 -35.85 36.96 18.97
CA LEU A 204 -37.16 37.57 18.70
C LEU A 204 -38.17 37.16 19.77
N ALA A 205 -38.18 35.91 20.20
CA ALA A 205 -39.03 35.46 21.29
C ALA A 205 -38.75 36.20 22.59
N SER A 206 -37.47 36.48 22.90
CA SER A 206 -37.07 37.28 24.05
C SER A 206 -37.54 38.74 23.93
N VAL A 207 -37.39 39.36 22.78
CA VAL A 207 -37.81 40.73 22.49
C VAL A 207 -39.34 40.86 22.62
N ILE A 208 -40.09 39.94 21.98
CA ILE A 208 -41.56 39.91 22.07
C ILE A 208 -42.00 39.73 23.52
N SER A 209 -41.42 38.81 24.27
CA SER A 209 -41.71 38.62 25.70
C SER A 209 -41.42 39.87 26.49
N GLY A 210 -40.40 40.68 26.11
CA GLY A 210 -40.08 41.96 26.73
C GLY A 210 -41.14 43.02 26.56
N TYR A 211 -41.88 43.03 25.43
CA TYR A 211 -42.97 43.99 25.23
C TYR A 211 -44.11 43.84 26.22
N TYR A 212 -44.32 42.65 26.76
CA TYR A 212 -45.42 42.30 27.69
C TYR A 212 -44.97 42.23 29.14
N ARG A 213 -43.73 42.66 29.45
CA ARG A 213 -43.22 42.68 30.83
C ARG A 213 -43.06 44.12 31.33
N SER A 214 -43.33 44.35 32.60
CA SER A 214 -43.04 45.61 33.28
C SER A 214 -41.54 45.92 33.24
N ARG A 215 -41.16 47.19 33.38
CA ARG A 215 -39.76 47.64 33.46
C ARG A 215 -38.93 46.87 34.48
N ASP A 216 -39.52 46.38 35.53
CA ASP A 216 -38.87 45.56 36.57
C ASP A 216 -38.76 44.07 36.17
N GLY A 217 -39.28 43.66 35.00
CA GLY A 217 -39.25 42.30 34.49
C GLY A 217 -40.10 41.28 35.23
N MET A 218 -40.74 41.65 36.36
CA MET A 218 -41.43 40.75 37.27
C MET A 218 -42.95 40.69 37.04
N LYS A 219 -43.57 41.62 36.39
CA LYS A 219 -45.03 41.65 36.18
C LYS A 219 -45.38 41.79 34.72
N VAL A 220 -46.50 41.17 34.30
CA VAL A 220 -47.12 41.40 32.99
C VAL A 220 -47.73 42.79 33.00
N ILE A 221 -47.57 43.54 31.88
CA ILE A 221 -48.17 44.85 31.74
C ILE A 221 -49.72 44.73 31.70
N SER A 222 -50.41 45.80 32.13
CA SER A 222 -51.87 45.88 32.02
C SER A 222 -52.33 45.76 30.57
N PRO A 223 -53.46 45.10 30.27
CA PRO A 223 -54.00 45.03 28.91
C PRO A 223 -54.20 46.43 28.25
N ASP A 224 -54.56 47.43 29.06
CA ASP A 224 -54.74 48.81 28.57
C ASP A 224 -53.44 49.51 28.17
N ALA A 225 -52.27 48.96 28.54
CA ALA A 225 -50.93 49.46 28.17
C ALA A 225 -50.40 48.83 26.86
N VAL A 226 -51.16 47.89 26.27
CA VAL A 226 -50.79 47.28 24.97
C VAL A 226 -51.35 48.17 23.85
N ASP A 227 -50.46 48.93 23.22
CA ASP A 227 -50.81 49.78 22.11
C ASP A 227 -50.74 49.03 20.75
N HIS A 228 -51.31 49.64 19.71
CA HIS A 228 -51.28 49.09 18.37
C HIS A 228 -49.86 48.84 17.85
N GLN A 229 -48.87 49.58 18.32
CA GLN A 229 -47.47 49.44 17.90
C GLN A 229 -46.83 48.18 18.49
N ILE A 230 -47.16 47.84 19.75
CA ILE A 230 -46.71 46.61 20.41
C ILE A 230 -47.31 45.38 19.69
N VAL A 231 -48.60 45.42 19.33
CA VAL A 231 -49.27 44.37 18.59
C VAL A 231 -48.64 44.14 17.23
N SER A 232 -48.44 45.21 16.47
CA SER A 232 -47.82 45.14 15.16
C SER A 232 -46.40 44.57 15.16
N LYS A 233 -45.57 45.00 16.16
CA LYS A 233 -44.21 44.47 16.31
C LYS A 233 -44.21 43.00 16.73
N THR A 234 -45.16 42.61 17.55
CA THR A 234 -45.33 41.21 17.96
C THR A 234 -45.68 40.30 16.77
N LEU A 235 -46.66 40.71 15.96
CA LEU A 235 -47.05 39.96 14.77
C LEU A 235 -45.88 39.83 13.78
N SER A 236 -45.19 40.91 13.46
CA SER A 236 -44.03 40.85 12.58
C SER A 236 -42.91 39.96 13.11
N GLY A 237 -42.67 39.98 14.44
CA GLY A 237 -41.68 39.08 15.06
C GLY A 237 -42.10 37.62 15.04
N LEU A 238 -43.39 37.32 15.21
CA LEU A 238 -43.92 35.96 15.11
C LEU A 238 -43.88 35.42 13.69
N GLU A 239 -44.19 36.25 12.68
CA GLU A 239 -44.03 35.90 11.24
C GLU A 239 -42.60 35.52 10.92
N THR A 240 -41.63 36.31 11.37
CA THR A 240 -40.18 36.01 11.16
C THR A 240 -39.77 34.71 11.86
N ILE A 241 -40.28 34.44 13.09
CA ILE A 241 -40.03 33.16 13.79
C ILE A 241 -40.57 31.99 12.99
N GLU A 242 -41.82 32.11 12.47
CA GLU A 242 -42.46 31.07 11.69
C GLU A 242 -41.72 30.79 10.41
N GLU A 243 -41.32 31.82 9.67
CA GLU A 243 -40.54 31.67 8.42
C GLU A 243 -39.19 31.03 8.68
N THR A 244 -38.47 31.45 9.70
CA THR A 244 -37.17 30.88 10.09
C THR A 244 -37.31 29.43 10.52
N GLY A 245 -38.37 29.10 11.25
CA GLY A 245 -38.70 27.74 11.71
C GLY A 245 -39.02 26.81 10.52
N LYS A 246 -39.81 27.29 9.55
CA LYS A 246 -40.08 26.55 8.30
C LYS A 246 -38.80 26.28 7.50
N GLY A 247 -37.94 27.29 7.34
CA GLY A 247 -36.67 27.13 6.67
C GLY A 247 -35.76 26.07 7.33
N LEU A 248 -35.76 26.00 8.68
CA LEU A 248 -35.04 24.98 9.40
C LEU A 248 -35.60 23.57 9.19
N LEU A 249 -36.93 23.44 9.16
CA LEU A 249 -37.59 22.15 8.88
C LEU A 249 -37.25 21.66 7.46
N ASP A 250 -37.36 22.52 6.46
CA ASP A 250 -37.00 22.20 5.06
C ASP A 250 -35.52 21.80 4.93
N PHE A 251 -34.65 22.46 5.67
CA PHE A 251 -33.24 22.10 5.72
C PHE A 251 -33.02 20.69 6.30
N VAL A 252 -33.62 20.36 7.44
CA VAL A 252 -33.52 19.04 8.08
C VAL A 252 -34.09 17.94 7.19
N ASP A 253 -35.22 18.16 6.52
CA ASP A 253 -35.85 17.17 5.63
C ASP A 253 -34.98 16.86 4.42
N LYS A 254 -34.26 17.82 3.87
CA LYS A 254 -33.29 17.60 2.79
C LYS A 254 -32.11 16.69 3.20
N PHE A 255 -31.77 16.69 4.49
CA PHE A 255 -30.70 15.81 5.01
C PHE A 255 -31.19 14.42 5.40
N ARG A 256 -32.50 14.24 5.60
CA ARG A 256 -33.08 12.95 5.95
C ARG A 256 -33.36 12.07 4.73
N SER A 257 -33.48 12.66 3.54
CA SER A 257 -33.72 11.95 2.27
C SER A 257 -32.43 11.42 1.66
#